data_fa9678e509bcecac85630daf9947e40c
#
_entry.id   fa9678e509bcecac85630daf9947e40c
#
_cell.length_a   1.000
_cell.length_b   1.000
_cell.length_c   1.000
_cell.angle_alpha   90.00
_cell.angle_beta   90.00
_cell.angle_gamma   90.00
#
_symmetry.space_group_name_H-M   'P 1'
#
loop_
_entity.id
_entity.type
_entity.pdbx_description
1 polymer ?
#
loop_
_entity_poly.entity_id
_entity_poly.type
_entity_poly.pdbx_seq_one_letter_code
_entity_poly.pdbx_strand_id
1 'polypeptide(L)'
;MQGVYFINERISLYDLSREESFKLQERTLKNFINENQIRSVKLNPYQIYSHYTILQALLYDLKKSNVQLDCFIYYSNEVVDDFIYIYPDLWILIMSFFNNVIQVHKEPFLLSIFRESPIIKQD
;
A
#
# COMPACT_ATOMS: atom_id res chain seq x y z
N MET A 1 1.35 -13.57 -11.07
CA MET A 1 0.97 -13.32 -9.67
C MET A 1 -0.35 -12.58 -9.60
N GLN A 2 -1.12 -12.86 -8.59
CA GLN A 2 -2.37 -12.16 -8.32
C GLN A 2 -2.17 -11.23 -7.13
N GLY A 3 -2.63 -10.00 -7.26
CA GLY A 3 -2.40 -9.02 -6.22
C GLY A 3 -3.55 -8.05 -6.05
N VAL A 4 -3.53 -7.38 -4.90
CA VAL A 4 -4.46 -6.31 -4.57
C VAL A 4 -3.63 -5.08 -4.28
N TYR A 5 -4.06 -3.92 -4.73
CA TYR A 5 -3.35 -2.70 -4.42
C TYR A 5 -4.26 -1.67 -3.75
N PHE A 6 -3.64 -0.88 -2.90
CA PHE A 6 -4.33 0.10 -2.06
C PHE A 6 -3.82 1.50 -2.34
N ILE A 7 -4.75 2.45 -2.43
CA ILE A 7 -4.44 3.86 -2.57
C ILE A 7 -5.11 4.61 -1.42
N ASN A 8 -4.31 5.41 -0.70
CA ASN A 8 -4.87 6.25 0.35
C ASN A 8 -5.29 7.59 -0.26
N GLU A 9 -6.59 7.78 -0.44
CA GLU A 9 -7.10 8.99 -1.09
C GLU A 9 -7.17 10.20 -0.16
N ARG A 10 -6.82 10.02 1.11
CA ARG A 10 -6.91 11.10 2.11
C ARG A 10 -5.57 11.74 2.44
N ILE A 11 -4.47 11.14 2.01
CA ILE A 11 -3.15 11.63 2.35
C ILE A 11 -2.61 12.59 1.30
N SER A 12 -1.86 13.59 1.76
CA SER A 12 -1.20 14.56 0.90
C SER A 12 0.30 14.32 0.95
N LEU A 13 0.79 13.43 0.08
CA LEU A 13 2.21 13.10 0.03
C LEU A 13 3.00 14.29 -0.50
N TYR A 14 4.17 14.55 0.09
CA TYR A 14 5.13 15.56 -0.41
C TYR A 14 4.51 16.95 -0.59
N ASP A 15 3.56 17.32 0.27
CA ASP A 15 2.87 18.60 0.18
C ASP A 15 2.04 18.77 -1.10
N LEU A 16 1.79 17.68 -1.81
CA LEU A 16 0.88 17.67 -2.95
C LEU A 16 -0.56 17.80 -2.43
N SER A 17 -1.45 18.27 -3.30
CA SER A 17 -2.88 18.22 -2.98
C SER A 17 -3.30 16.75 -2.85
N ARG A 18 -4.46 16.53 -2.22
CA ARG A 18 -4.97 15.16 -2.10
C ARG A 18 -5.18 14.52 -3.47
N GLU A 19 -5.67 15.29 -4.43
CA GLU A 19 -5.88 14.80 -5.77
C GLU A 19 -4.58 14.43 -6.45
N GLU A 20 -3.57 15.28 -6.33
CA GLU A 20 -2.26 15.02 -6.91
C GLU A 20 -1.59 13.83 -6.25
N SER A 21 -1.75 13.72 -4.93
CA SER A 21 -1.23 12.59 -4.17
C SER A 21 -1.87 11.28 -4.63
N PHE A 22 -3.19 11.30 -4.85
CA PHE A 22 -3.90 10.14 -5.36
C PHE A 22 -3.36 9.73 -6.73
N LYS A 23 -3.20 10.70 -7.63
CA LYS A 23 -2.72 10.42 -8.98
C LYS A 23 -1.29 9.88 -8.99
N LEU A 24 -0.46 10.39 -8.10
CA LEU A 24 0.91 9.88 -7.95
C LEU A 24 0.90 8.42 -7.53
N GLN A 25 0.11 8.09 -6.51
CA GLN A 25 0.01 6.72 -6.06
C GLN A 25 -0.53 5.81 -7.16
N GLU A 26 -1.60 6.22 -7.80
CA GLU A 26 -2.24 5.42 -8.84
C GLU A 26 -1.28 5.14 -9.99
N ARG A 27 -0.62 6.16 -10.50
CA ARG A 27 0.31 6.01 -11.63
C ARG A 27 1.47 5.09 -11.26
N THR A 28 2.06 5.32 -10.09
CA THR A 28 3.21 4.53 -9.64
C THR A 28 2.83 3.07 -9.47
N LEU A 29 1.69 2.81 -8.84
CA LEU A 29 1.26 1.43 -8.59
C LEU A 29 0.88 0.72 -9.88
N LYS A 30 0.18 1.39 -10.79
CA LYS A 30 -0.18 0.78 -12.06
C LYS A 30 1.05 0.45 -12.90
N ASN A 31 2.04 1.35 -12.90
CA ASN A 31 3.29 1.07 -13.60
C ASN A 31 4.00 -0.14 -13.02
N PHE A 32 4.08 -0.21 -11.69
CA PHE A 32 4.73 -1.33 -11.02
C PHE A 32 4.02 -2.64 -11.35
N ILE A 33 2.68 -2.64 -11.30
CA ILE A 33 1.87 -3.82 -11.57
C ILE A 33 2.09 -4.29 -13.01
N ASN A 34 2.12 -3.35 -13.96
CA ASN A 34 2.34 -3.70 -15.37
C ASN A 34 3.75 -4.22 -15.60
N GLU A 35 4.76 -3.56 -15.03
CA GLU A 35 6.15 -3.95 -15.22
C GLU A 35 6.46 -5.32 -14.63
N ASN A 36 5.74 -5.69 -13.57
CA ASN A 36 5.97 -6.95 -12.89
C ASN A 36 4.93 -8.02 -13.26
N GLN A 37 4.07 -7.72 -14.24
CA GLN A 37 3.09 -8.66 -14.77
C GLN A 37 2.20 -9.23 -13.67
N ILE A 38 1.77 -8.35 -12.76
CA ILE A 38 0.87 -8.73 -11.69
C ILE A 38 -0.56 -8.55 -12.17
N ARG A 39 -1.42 -9.51 -11.88
CA ARG A 39 -2.82 -9.40 -12.22
C ARG A 39 -3.58 -8.86 -11.01
N SER A 40 -4.20 -7.69 -11.17
CA SER A 40 -5.03 -7.10 -10.12
C SER A 40 -6.31 -7.89 -9.97
N VAL A 41 -6.67 -8.19 -8.72
CA VAL A 41 -7.84 -9.00 -8.41
C VAL A 41 -8.92 -8.11 -7.79
N LYS A 42 -10.14 -8.28 -8.28
CA LYS A 42 -11.32 -7.69 -7.65
C LYS A 42 -12.00 -8.77 -6.83
N LEU A 43 -11.99 -8.61 -5.52
CA LEU A 43 -12.60 -9.59 -4.62
C LEU A 43 -14.11 -9.44 -4.54
N ASN A 44 -14.60 -8.24 -4.81
CA ASN A 44 -16.02 -7.93 -4.79
C ASN A 44 -16.48 -7.66 -6.21
N PRO A 45 -17.45 -8.42 -6.75
CA PRO A 45 -17.89 -8.26 -8.14
C PRO A 45 -18.54 -6.90 -8.43
N TYR A 46 -18.96 -6.19 -7.40
CA TYR A 46 -19.55 -4.86 -7.56
C TYR A 46 -18.55 -3.72 -7.46
N GLN A 47 -17.29 -4.07 -7.30
CA GLN A 47 -16.20 -3.11 -7.20
C GLN A 47 -15.99 -2.40 -8.53
N ILE A 48 -16.00 -1.06 -8.51
CA ILE A 48 -15.83 -0.27 -9.72
C ILE A 48 -14.36 -0.19 -10.13
N TYR A 49 -13.49 0.05 -9.14
CA TYR A 49 -12.06 0.19 -9.38
C TYR A 49 -11.31 -1.06 -8.98
N SER A 50 -10.15 -1.28 -9.60
CA SER A 50 -9.33 -2.42 -9.23
C SER A 50 -8.55 -2.21 -7.93
N HIS A 51 -8.47 -0.96 -7.45
CA HIS A 51 -7.78 -0.67 -6.19
C HIS A 51 -8.76 -0.53 -5.04
N TYR A 52 -8.24 -0.67 -3.82
CA TYR A 52 -8.99 -0.39 -2.61
C TYR A 52 -8.56 0.97 -2.06
N THR A 53 -9.47 1.68 -1.41
CA THR A 53 -9.18 2.94 -0.72
C THR A 53 -9.49 2.86 0.76
N ILE A 54 -10.11 1.77 1.21
CA ILE A 54 -10.48 1.56 2.61
C ILE A 54 -10.02 0.17 3.03
N LEU A 55 -9.10 0.13 3.98
CA LEU A 55 -8.52 -1.15 4.41
C LEU A 55 -9.50 -2.05 5.14
N GLN A 56 -10.46 -1.47 5.88
CA GLN A 56 -11.49 -2.28 6.52
C GLN A 56 -12.37 -2.98 5.48
N ALA A 57 -12.66 -2.30 4.36
CA ALA A 57 -13.41 -2.90 3.27
C ALA A 57 -12.63 -4.04 2.62
N LEU A 58 -11.33 -3.85 2.45
CA LEU A 58 -10.46 -4.92 1.95
C LEU A 58 -10.53 -6.13 2.86
N LEU A 59 -10.41 -5.92 4.16
CA LEU A 59 -10.43 -7.02 5.12
C LEU A 59 -11.75 -7.77 5.06
N TYR A 60 -12.86 -7.05 4.97
CA TYR A 60 -14.18 -7.67 4.84
C TYR A 60 -14.24 -8.58 3.61
N ASP A 61 -13.77 -8.08 2.47
CA ASP A 61 -13.79 -8.84 1.22
C ASP A 61 -12.85 -10.04 1.27
N LEU A 62 -11.68 -9.88 1.90
CA LEU A 62 -10.74 -10.98 2.07
C LEU A 62 -11.34 -12.11 2.89
N LYS A 63 -11.98 -11.77 4.01
CA LYS A 63 -12.62 -12.77 4.86
C LYS A 63 -13.76 -13.49 4.13
N LYS A 64 -14.56 -12.72 3.40
CA LYS A 64 -15.69 -13.28 2.68
C LYS A 64 -15.24 -14.20 1.56
N SER A 65 -14.21 -13.81 0.83
CA SER A 65 -13.68 -14.62 -0.27
C SER A 65 -12.86 -15.81 0.21
N ASN A 66 -12.28 -15.68 1.39
CA ASN A 66 -11.43 -16.71 1.99
C ASN A 66 -10.35 -17.20 1.03
N VAL A 67 -9.60 -16.26 0.46
CA VAL A 67 -8.56 -16.55 -0.53
C VAL A 67 -7.19 -16.17 0.01
N GLN A 68 -6.18 -16.86 -0.50
CA GLN A 68 -4.79 -16.52 -0.26
C GLN A 68 -4.25 -15.93 -1.55
N LEU A 69 -3.71 -14.72 -1.49
CA LEU A 69 -3.23 -14.01 -2.67
C LEU A 69 -1.72 -13.84 -2.63
N ASP A 70 -1.13 -13.53 -3.79
CA ASP A 70 0.32 -13.45 -3.87
C ASP A 70 0.86 -12.18 -3.23
N CYS A 71 0.28 -11.01 -3.52
CA CYS A 71 0.86 -9.79 -3.02
C CYS A 71 -0.17 -8.70 -2.72
N PHE A 72 0.16 -7.91 -1.71
CA PHE A 72 -0.53 -6.68 -1.37
C PHE A 72 0.43 -5.53 -1.65
N ILE A 73 -0.04 -4.53 -2.42
CA ILE A 73 0.83 -3.51 -2.97
C ILE A 73 0.34 -2.12 -2.56
N TYR A 74 1.24 -1.29 -2.06
CA TYR A 74 0.93 0.10 -1.74
C TYR A 74 2.15 0.97 -1.99
N TYR A 75 1.93 2.28 -2.01
CA TYR A 75 2.96 3.22 -2.43
C TYR A 75 4.13 3.30 -1.45
N SER A 76 3.86 3.64 -0.21
CA SER A 76 4.90 3.80 0.82
C SER A 76 4.29 3.59 2.19
N ASN A 77 5.13 3.47 3.21
CA ASN A 77 4.64 3.29 4.59
C ASN A 77 3.70 4.41 5.02
N GLU A 78 3.94 5.63 4.56
CA GLU A 78 3.09 6.75 4.94
C GLU A 78 1.62 6.51 4.66
N VAL A 79 1.30 5.79 3.58
CA VAL A 79 -0.10 5.60 3.20
C VAL A 79 -0.84 4.63 4.11
N VAL A 80 -0.12 3.83 4.90
CA VAL A 80 -0.72 2.83 5.79
C VAL A 80 -0.39 3.06 7.27
N ASP A 81 0.50 3.98 7.59
CA ASP A 81 0.98 4.18 8.96
C ASP A 81 -0.15 4.45 9.96
N ASP A 82 -1.08 5.33 9.62
CA ASP A 82 -2.18 5.65 10.53
C ASP A 82 -3.03 4.43 10.82
N PHE A 83 -3.32 3.64 9.80
CA PHE A 83 -4.12 2.43 9.98
C PHE A 83 -3.39 1.43 10.87
N ILE A 84 -2.10 1.25 10.65
CA ILE A 84 -1.29 0.33 11.45
C ILE A 84 -1.24 0.78 12.90
N TYR A 85 -1.11 2.09 13.12
CA TYR A 85 -1.05 2.64 14.47
C TYR A 85 -2.37 2.44 15.21
N ILE A 86 -3.49 2.70 14.55
CA ILE A 86 -4.82 2.64 15.18
C ILE A 86 -5.33 1.21 15.28
N TYR A 87 -5.10 0.40 14.25
CA TYR A 87 -5.64 -0.96 14.15
C TYR A 87 -4.56 -1.99 13.87
N PRO A 88 -3.56 -2.15 14.76
CA PRO A 88 -2.45 -3.07 14.50
C PRO A 88 -2.90 -4.52 14.31
N ASP A 89 -3.93 -4.95 15.05
CA ASP A 89 -4.41 -6.32 14.91
C ASP A 89 -5.08 -6.56 13.55
N LEU A 90 -5.81 -5.57 13.07
CA LEU A 90 -6.45 -5.68 11.75
C LEU A 90 -5.42 -5.68 10.63
N TRP A 91 -4.33 -4.92 10.80
CA TRP A 91 -3.25 -4.91 9.82
C TRP A 91 -2.61 -6.29 9.71
N ILE A 92 -2.31 -6.91 10.85
CA ILE A 92 -1.73 -8.26 10.87
C ILE A 92 -2.67 -9.24 10.18
N LEU A 93 -3.97 -9.12 10.44
CA LEU A 93 -4.96 -10.00 9.84
C LEU A 93 -5.01 -9.81 8.32
N ILE A 94 -5.01 -8.57 7.84
CA ILE A 94 -4.96 -8.30 6.41
C ILE A 94 -3.72 -8.95 5.79
N MET A 95 -2.56 -8.75 6.42
CA MET A 95 -1.30 -9.30 5.90
C MET A 95 -1.34 -10.82 5.79
N SER A 96 -2.10 -11.49 6.67
CA SER A 96 -2.16 -12.94 6.67
C SER A 96 -2.78 -13.52 5.40
N PHE A 97 -3.48 -12.72 4.61
CA PHE A 97 -4.09 -13.17 3.36
C PHE A 97 -3.14 -13.07 2.17
N PHE A 98 -1.93 -12.56 2.38
CA PHE A 98 -0.99 -12.34 1.28
C PHE A 98 0.33 -13.02 1.54
N ASN A 99 0.95 -13.55 0.49
CA ASN A 99 2.26 -14.15 0.59
C ASN A 99 3.36 -13.10 0.73
N ASN A 100 3.15 -11.95 0.08
CA ASN A 100 4.13 -10.86 0.10
C ASN A 100 3.42 -9.52 0.24
N VAL A 101 4.09 -8.58 0.91
CA VAL A 101 3.64 -7.20 1.04
C VAL A 101 4.69 -6.33 0.38
N ILE A 102 4.27 -5.53 -0.60
CA ILE A 102 5.20 -4.77 -1.43
C ILE A 102 4.95 -3.28 -1.25
N GLN A 103 5.97 -2.60 -0.79
CA GLN A 103 6.02 -1.15 -0.72
C GLN A 103 6.80 -0.68 -1.95
N VAL A 104 6.12 -0.01 -2.89
CA VAL A 104 6.73 0.31 -4.18
C VAL A 104 7.76 1.42 -4.07
N HIS A 105 7.43 2.48 -3.33
CA HIS A 105 8.35 3.61 -3.13
C HIS A 105 8.97 3.53 -1.75
N LYS A 106 10.27 3.33 -1.70
CA LYS A 106 11.01 3.29 -0.44
C LYS A 106 11.94 4.48 -0.39
N GLU A 107 12.13 5.01 0.81
CA GLU A 107 13.10 6.08 0.97
C GLU A 107 14.49 5.59 0.65
N PRO A 108 15.30 6.46 0.03
CA PRO A 108 16.70 6.12 -0.18
C PRO A 108 17.38 5.82 1.15
N PHE A 109 18.28 4.86 1.13
CA PHE A 109 19.00 4.45 2.32
C PHE A 109 19.67 5.63 3.05
N LEU A 110 20.27 6.54 2.26
CA LEU A 110 20.94 7.71 2.85
C LEU A 110 19.99 8.59 3.64
N LEU A 111 18.77 8.79 3.15
CA LEU A 111 17.78 9.59 3.87
C LEU A 111 17.39 8.92 5.17
N SER A 112 17.25 7.61 5.15
CA SER A 112 16.94 6.88 6.37
C SER A 112 18.03 7.05 7.42
N ILE A 113 19.30 6.99 7.00
CA ILE A 113 20.43 7.18 7.91
C ILE A 113 20.40 8.58 8.50
N PHE A 114 20.19 9.58 7.68
CA PHE A 114 20.17 10.96 8.15
C PHE A 114 19.04 11.23 9.13
N ARG A 115 17.93 10.56 8.97
CA ARG A 115 16.82 10.73 9.89
C ARG A 115 17.08 10.09 11.24
N GLU A 116 17.71 8.93 11.21
CA GLU A 116 17.95 8.16 12.44
C GLU A 116 19.19 8.61 13.16
N SER A 117 20.11 9.18 12.43
CA SER A 117 21.41 9.51 12.94
C SER A 117 21.72 10.96 12.65
N PRO A 118 21.23 11.83 13.47
CA PRO A 118 21.48 13.24 13.26
C PRO A 118 22.94 13.59 13.32
N ILE A 119 23.71 12.64 13.49
CA ILE A 119 25.06 12.74 13.55
C ILE A 119 25.84 12.43 12.41
N ILE A 120 25.88 12.25 12.25
CA ILE A 120 26.33 11.61 11.58
C ILE A 120 27.14 11.61 11.31
N LYS A 121 27.39 11.40 11.72
CA LYS A 121 27.95 11.02 11.73
C LYS A 121 28.56 11.16 10.97
N GLN A 122 28.78 11.45 11.09
CA GLN A 122 29.12 11.51 10.64
C GLN A 122 29.54 11.55 10.17
N ASP A 123 29.73 12.01 10.48
CA ASP A 123 29.93 11.89 10.19
C ASP A 123 29.98 11.69 10.04
#